data_1a79e6bc3468e72ff4d49cf48dcd47b5
#
_entry.id   1a79e6bc3468e72ff4d49cf48dcd47b5
#
_cell.length_a   1.000
_cell.length_b   1.000
_cell.length_c   1.000
_cell.angle_alpha   90.00
_cell.angle_beta   90.00
_cell.angle_gamma   90.00
#
_symmetry.space_group_name_H-M   'P 1'
#
loop_
_entity.id
_entity.type
_entity.pdbx_description
1 polymer ?
#
loop_
_entity_poly.entity_id
_entity_poly.type
_entity_poly.pdbx_seq_one_letter_code
_entity_poly.pdbx_strand_id
1 'polypeptide(L)'
;PSLNVVVVPINYTQTGASAGNGFYPGPTTERISDWIMRAYPLSDMNVTIRQPVSFTGNLRENGSDWGSLLNLVTNVKSGDGAPSSTVYYAYVDFGSSCSTTWFNCSGGIAGIGWIGFRASVGIDFPSLDGTGELAGHEIGHNFGRYHAPCGVSGTNWSTDPKHAGASIGEYGLDGIGGTLDLLSPGGYVDLMSYCDPVWVSDYTYEALYVDQVNNGSFIWTAQEESLLVRGSVDDSGDVLLNPVYLMPQTAVPIQNGYYRIELLDEGGHVIATHPVDLLLAEEEGVAAQSIYGVVPAPDVPVAEMRLIETATGTAVANRPLSITSLATNVALDQRGETATLTWGVADQPAVVRYTA
;
A
#
# COMPACT_ATOMS: atom_id res chain seq x y z
N PRO A 1 -18.59 -8.64 6.30
CA PRO A 1 -17.56 -8.33 5.28
C PRO A 1 -16.34 -9.24 5.44
N SER A 2 -15.64 -9.52 4.34
CA SER A 2 -14.39 -10.31 4.33
C SER A 2 -13.22 -9.44 3.86
N LEU A 3 -12.03 -9.69 4.38
CA LEU A 3 -10.79 -9.00 4.02
C LEU A 3 -9.82 -9.96 3.37
N ASN A 4 -9.31 -9.61 2.17
CA ASN A 4 -8.24 -10.34 1.51
C ASN A 4 -6.92 -9.59 1.71
N VAL A 5 -5.92 -10.27 2.25
CA VAL A 5 -4.58 -9.73 2.48
C VAL A 5 -3.54 -10.62 1.82
N VAL A 6 -2.69 -10.02 1.02
CA VAL A 6 -1.49 -10.65 0.48
C VAL A 6 -0.31 -10.12 1.28
N VAL A 7 0.31 -10.99 2.05
CA VAL A 7 1.54 -10.69 2.77
C VAL A 7 2.73 -10.82 1.83
N VAL A 8 3.54 -9.79 1.77
CA VAL A 8 4.74 -9.68 0.95
C VAL A 8 5.96 -9.76 1.86
N PRO A 9 6.58 -10.94 2.06
CA PRO A 9 7.80 -11.04 2.84
C PRO A 9 8.92 -10.26 2.17
N ILE A 10 9.66 -9.46 2.94
CA ILE A 10 10.76 -8.65 2.41
C ILE A 10 12.10 -9.30 2.73
N ASN A 11 12.81 -9.70 1.68
CA ASN A 11 14.22 -10.09 1.79
C ASN A 11 15.07 -8.81 1.83
N TYR A 12 15.28 -8.31 3.04
CA TYR A 12 15.86 -6.99 3.28
C TYR A 12 17.39 -7.02 3.34
N THR A 13 18.00 -6.03 2.70
CA THR A 13 19.44 -5.74 2.80
C THR A 13 19.63 -4.26 3.10
N GLN A 14 20.31 -3.96 4.20
CA GLN A 14 20.63 -2.56 4.52
C GLN A 14 21.64 -1.99 3.55
N THR A 15 21.44 -0.75 3.07
CA THR A 15 22.42 -0.01 2.26
C THR A 15 23.75 0.10 3.00
N GLY A 16 24.84 -0.32 2.34
CA GLY A 16 26.20 -0.29 2.91
C GLY A 16 26.55 -1.44 3.84
N ALA A 17 25.66 -2.40 4.07
CA ALA A 17 25.99 -3.62 4.81
C ALA A 17 26.77 -4.60 3.93
N SER A 18 27.82 -5.21 4.50
CA SER A 18 28.68 -6.17 3.79
C SER A 18 28.05 -7.55 3.62
N ALA A 19 26.94 -7.84 4.30
CA ALA A 19 26.16 -9.06 4.18
C ALA A 19 24.69 -8.75 4.34
N GLY A 20 23.86 -9.30 3.47
CA GLY A 20 22.41 -9.25 3.64
C GLY A 20 22.02 -9.92 4.95
N ASN A 21 21.18 -9.27 5.71
CA ASN A 21 20.50 -9.94 6.81
C ASN A 21 19.50 -10.87 6.13
N GLY A 22 19.74 -12.16 6.18
CA GLY A 22 18.96 -13.13 5.46
C GLY A 22 17.47 -13.02 5.80
N PHE A 23 16.66 -13.55 4.90
CA PHE A 23 15.26 -13.81 5.13
C PHE A 23 15.13 -14.70 6.37
N TYR A 24 14.49 -14.20 7.40
CA TYR A 24 14.11 -14.98 8.57
C TYR A 24 12.84 -15.79 8.27
N PRO A 25 12.53 -16.84 9.07
CA PRO A 25 11.32 -17.63 8.85
C PRO A 25 10.14 -16.69 8.65
N GLY A 26 9.50 -16.83 7.49
CA GLY A 26 8.47 -15.89 7.06
C GLY A 26 7.29 -15.79 8.00
N PRO A 27 6.45 -14.78 7.80
CA PRO A 27 5.25 -14.59 8.59
C PRO A 27 4.38 -15.84 8.55
N THR A 28 3.73 -16.17 9.65
CA THR A 28 2.57 -17.06 9.62
C THR A 28 1.31 -16.24 9.36
N THR A 29 0.28 -16.87 8.84
CA THR A 29 -1.01 -16.19 8.61
C THR A 29 -1.58 -15.63 9.89
N GLU A 30 -1.41 -16.34 11.01
CA GLU A 30 -1.90 -15.99 12.34
C GLU A 30 -1.28 -14.69 12.87
N ARG A 31 0.01 -14.43 12.56
CA ARG A 31 0.69 -13.18 12.97
C ARG A 31 0.01 -11.92 12.43
N ILE A 32 -0.67 -12.05 11.30
CA ILE A 32 -1.38 -10.92 10.68
C ILE A 32 -2.86 -10.97 11.01
N SER A 33 -3.47 -12.16 11.00
CA SER A 33 -4.93 -12.26 11.08
C SER A 33 -5.50 -12.26 12.50
N ASP A 34 -4.79 -12.79 13.49
CA ASP A 34 -5.37 -13.04 14.81
C ASP A 34 -5.89 -11.75 15.46
N TRP A 35 -5.05 -10.74 15.60
CA TRP A 35 -5.45 -9.47 16.20
C TRP A 35 -6.50 -8.72 15.35
N ILE A 36 -6.30 -8.69 14.02
CA ILE A 36 -7.20 -7.98 13.09
C ILE A 36 -8.60 -8.61 13.14
N MET A 37 -8.70 -9.94 13.16
CA MET A 37 -10.00 -10.63 13.25
C MET A 37 -10.75 -10.35 14.57
N ARG A 38 -10.03 -10.04 15.64
CA ARG A 38 -10.64 -9.67 16.92
C ARG A 38 -11.12 -8.22 16.95
N ALA A 39 -10.36 -7.31 16.30
CA ALA A 39 -10.58 -5.87 16.40
C ALA A 39 -11.42 -5.29 15.26
N TYR A 40 -11.33 -5.83 14.05
CA TYR A 40 -11.99 -5.30 12.87
C TYR A 40 -13.41 -5.85 12.68
N PRO A 41 -14.31 -5.09 12.00
CA PRO A 41 -15.68 -5.55 11.69
C PRO A 41 -15.71 -6.61 10.57
N LEU A 42 -15.00 -7.72 10.77
CA LEU A 42 -14.84 -8.79 9.79
C LEU A 42 -15.64 -10.02 10.17
N SER A 43 -16.20 -10.69 9.16
CA SER A 43 -16.74 -12.04 9.30
C SER A 43 -15.72 -13.11 8.89
N ASP A 44 -14.72 -12.71 8.09
CA ASP A 44 -13.68 -13.60 7.59
C ASP A 44 -12.47 -12.81 7.10
N MET A 45 -11.28 -13.42 7.16
CA MET A 45 -10.04 -12.87 6.63
C MET A 45 -9.25 -13.94 5.91
N ASN A 46 -8.96 -13.70 4.64
CA ASN A 46 -8.14 -14.59 3.84
C ASN A 46 -6.73 -14.00 3.69
N VAL A 47 -5.76 -14.63 4.35
CA VAL A 47 -4.35 -14.23 4.29
C VAL A 47 -3.59 -15.17 3.39
N THR A 48 -2.94 -14.62 2.37
CA THR A 48 -2.06 -15.34 1.45
C THR A 48 -0.64 -14.81 1.59
N ILE A 49 0.33 -15.69 1.73
CA ILE A 49 1.75 -15.33 1.77
C ILE A 49 2.35 -15.57 0.39
N ARG A 50 2.85 -14.53 -0.26
CA ARG A 50 3.49 -14.65 -1.57
C ARG A 50 5.00 -14.94 -1.45
N GLN A 51 5.66 -15.19 -2.59
CA GLN A 51 7.12 -15.29 -2.63
C GLN A 51 7.77 -13.97 -2.19
N PRO A 52 8.90 -14.07 -1.46
CA PRO A 52 9.62 -12.90 -0.97
C PRO A 52 10.05 -11.95 -2.08
N VAL A 53 10.12 -10.66 -1.75
CA VAL A 53 10.64 -9.61 -2.63
C VAL A 53 11.90 -9.02 -2.01
N SER A 54 12.95 -8.84 -2.80
CA SER A 54 14.19 -8.23 -2.32
C SER A 54 14.05 -6.71 -2.26
N PHE A 55 14.52 -6.13 -1.17
CA PHE A 55 14.63 -4.68 -1.00
C PHE A 55 15.98 -4.33 -0.38
N THR A 56 16.67 -3.36 -0.98
CA THR A 56 17.89 -2.79 -0.43
C THR A 56 17.66 -1.31 -0.17
N GLY A 57 17.86 -0.88 1.07
CA GLY A 57 17.59 0.49 1.47
C GLY A 57 17.98 0.76 2.91
N ASN A 58 17.73 1.98 3.38
CA ASN A 58 17.93 2.39 4.77
C ASN A 58 16.56 2.50 5.47
N LEU A 59 16.21 1.47 6.24
CA LEU A 59 15.01 1.42 7.07
C LEU A 59 15.29 1.67 8.56
N ARG A 60 16.46 2.21 8.90
CA ARG A 60 16.77 2.57 10.30
C ARG A 60 15.76 3.60 10.84
N GLU A 61 15.78 3.83 12.13
CA GLU A 61 14.86 4.68 12.92
C GLU A 61 14.24 5.87 12.17
N ASN A 62 15.07 6.61 11.42
CA ASN A 62 14.65 7.72 10.58
C ASN A 62 15.02 7.46 9.10
N GLY A 63 14.97 6.19 8.68
CA GLY A 63 15.43 5.78 7.36
C GLY A 63 14.65 6.44 6.25
N SER A 64 15.39 6.98 5.28
CA SER A 64 14.82 7.67 4.11
C SER A 64 14.06 6.75 3.16
N ASP A 65 14.19 5.42 3.31
CA ASP A 65 13.75 4.47 2.29
C ASP A 65 12.42 3.75 2.60
N TRP A 66 11.73 4.13 3.69
CA TRP A 66 10.40 3.59 4.00
C TRP A 66 9.38 3.87 2.89
N GLY A 67 9.36 5.10 2.38
CA GLY A 67 8.53 5.46 1.23
C GLY A 67 8.89 4.67 -0.04
N SER A 68 10.18 4.41 -0.26
CA SER A 68 10.64 3.58 -1.38
C SER A 68 10.17 2.13 -1.24
N LEU A 69 10.19 1.58 -0.03
CA LEU A 69 9.66 0.24 0.25
C LEU A 69 8.14 0.19 0.04
N LEU A 70 7.41 1.18 0.54
CA LEU A 70 5.96 1.28 0.34
C LEU A 70 5.61 1.38 -1.16
N ASN A 71 6.38 2.16 -1.94
CA ASN A 71 6.25 2.21 -3.40
C ASN A 71 6.55 0.86 -4.06
N LEU A 72 7.54 0.11 -3.57
CA LEU A 72 7.81 -1.24 -4.06
C LEU A 72 6.59 -2.15 -3.86
N VAL A 73 5.96 -2.12 -2.69
CA VAL A 73 4.74 -2.91 -2.40
C VAL A 73 3.59 -2.54 -3.33
N THR A 74 3.42 -1.24 -3.58
CA THR A 74 2.44 -0.73 -4.55
C THR A 74 2.70 -1.29 -5.95
N ASN A 75 3.97 -1.34 -6.35
CA ASN A 75 4.38 -1.92 -7.63
C ASN A 75 4.11 -3.42 -7.71
N VAL A 76 4.39 -4.13 -6.61
CA VAL A 76 4.12 -5.58 -6.50
C VAL A 76 2.63 -5.85 -6.63
N LYS A 77 1.79 -5.13 -5.88
CA LYS A 77 0.32 -5.24 -5.99
C LYS A 77 -0.17 -5.03 -7.42
N SER A 78 0.32 -3.99 -8.07
CA SER A 78 -0.05 -3.65 -9.45
C SER A 78 0.44 -4.73 -10.43
N GLY A 79 1.68 -5.20 -10.26
CA GLY A 79 2.27 -6.25 -11.10
C GLY A 79 1.54 -7.59 -10.98
N ASP A 80 1.05 -7.91 -9.80
CA ASP A 80 0.25 -9.12 -9.56
C ASP A 80 -1.18 -9.01 -10.16
N GLY A 81 -1.60 -7.81 -10.60
CA GLY A 81 -2.95 -7.56 -11.12
C GLY A 81 -4.04 -7.85 -10.09
N ALA A 82 -3.74 -7.61 -8.82
CA ALA A 82 -4.65 -7.89 -7.72
C ALA A 82 -5.87 -6.94 -7.73
N PRO A 83 -7.04 -7.41 -7.28
CA PRO A 83 -8.21 -6.55 -7.08
C PRO A 83 -7.87 -5.32 -6.25
N SER A 84 -8.50 -4.18 -6.55
CA SER A 84 -8.31 -2.94 -5.78
C SER A 84 -8.60 -3.12 -4.29
N SER A 85 -9.56 -3.97 -3.94
CA SER A 85 -9.96 -4.30 -2.57
C SER A 85 -8.97 -5.17 -1.80
N THR A 86 -8.04 -5.85 -2.48
CA THR A 86 -7.05 -6.72 -1.81
C THR A 86 -5.94 -5.87 -1.22
N VAL A 87 -5.69 -6.02 0.08
CA VAL A 87 -4.57 -5.36 0.77
C VAL A 87 -3.27 -6.10 0.48
N TYR A 88 -2.20 -5.36 0.20
CA TYR A 88 -0.83 -5.85 0.14
C TYR A 88 -0.07 -5.30 1.34
N TYR A 89 0.34 -6.20 2.22
CA TYR A 89 1.06 -5.85 3.44
C TYR A 89 2.49 -6.40 3.36
N ALA A 90 3.48 -5.52 3.27
CA ALA A 90 4.86 -5.94 3.34
C ALA A 90 5.27 -6.23 4.77
N TYR A 91 5.88 -7.38 4.97
CA TYR A 91 6.35 -7.88 6.24
C TYR A 91 7.88 -7.85 6.28
N VAL A 92 8.42 -7.06 7.20
CA VAL A 92 9.88 -6.89 7.37
C VAL A 92 10.29 -7.53 8.68
N ASP A 93 11.02 -8.63 8.61
CA ASP A 93 11.58 -9.30 9.78
C ASP A 93 13.03 -8.89 9.98
N PHE A 94 13.31 -8.24 11.08
CA PHE A 94 14.65 -7.81 11.47
C PHE A 94 15.36 -8.80 12.41
N GLY A 95 14.75 -9.98 12.63
CA GLY A 95 15.20 -10.95 13.62
C GLY A 95 14.72 -10.63 15.03
N SER A 96 14.63 -11.65 15.84
CA SER A 96 13.92 -11.67 17.13
C SER A 96 14.48 -10.77 18.24
N SER A 97 15.42 -9.89 17.97
CA SER A 97 15.96 -9.00 19.01
C SER A 97 15.90 -7.54 18.59
N CYS A 98 15.07 -6.79 19.27
CA CYS A 98 15.12 -5.34 19.30
C CYS A 98 16.48 -4.74 19.73
N SER A 99 17.45 -5.57 20.08
CA SER A 99 18.82 -5.15 20.43
C SER A 99 19.76 -5.12 19.24
N THR A 100 19.26 -5.39 18.04
CA THR A 100 20.10 -5.30 16.84
C THR A 100 20.35 -3.84 16.48
N THR A 101 21.52 -3.58 15.95
CA THR A 101 22.11 -2.27 15.73
C THR A 101 21.37 -1.36 14.76
N TRP A 102 20.14 -1.67 14.37
CA TRP A 102 19.43 -0.98 13.31
C TRP A 102 17.91 -0.74 13.50
N PHE A 103 17.23 -1.41 14.42
CA PHE A 103 15.94 -0.99 14.94
C PHE A 103 16.01 -0.90 16.46
N ASN A 104 15.80 0.29 16.97
CA ASN A 104 15.76 0.52 18.41
C ASN A 104 14.29 0.47 18.85
N CYS A 105 13.86 -0.60 19.47
CA CYS A 105 12.49 -0.79 19.94
C CYS A 105 11.96 0.30 20.91
N SER A 106 12.72 1.34 21.17
CA SER A 106 12.29 2.51 21.94
C SER A 106 11.89 3.71 21.09
N GLY A 107 11.86 3.58 19.78
CA GLY A 107 11.47 4.65 18.85
C GLY A 107 11.86 4.34 17.40
N GLY A 108 11.33 5.10 16.48
CA GLY A 108 11.53 4.96 15.05
C GLY A 108 10.27 4.46 14.33
N ILE A 109 10.33 4.43 13.02
CA ILE A 109 9.23 4.00 12.17
C ILE A 109 9.10 2.49 12.26
N ALA A 110 7.95 2.00 12.67
CA ALA A 110 7.61 0.57 12.74
C ALA A 110 6.84 0.11 11.50
N GLY A 111 6.06 1.00 10.91
CA GLY A 111 5.27 0.72 9.73
C GLY A 111 4.96 1.98 8.95
N ILE A 112 4.34 1.83 7.81
CA ILE A 112 3.85 2.92 6.96
C ILE A 112 2.75 2.40 6.01
N GLY A 113 1.64 3.11 5.90
CA GLY A 113 0.54 2.77 5.02
C GLY A 113 0.08 3.94 4.16
N TRP A 114 -0.35 3.66 2.93
CA TRP A 114 -1.04 4.68 2.15
C TRP A 114 -2.44 4.93 2.71
N ILE A 115 -2.83 6.18 2.85
CA ILE A 115 -4.19 6.54 3.23
C ILE A 115 -5.12 6.30 2.04
N GLY A 116 -6.08 5.39 2.23
CA GLY A 116 -7.10 5.08 1.21
C GLY A 116 -6.65 4.17 0.07
N PHE A 117 -5.38 3.73 0.04
CA PHE A 117 -4.90 2.76 -0.94
C PHE A 117 -4.39 1.49 -0.28
N ARG A 118 -4.70 0.33 -0.83
CA ARG A 118 -4.53 -0.99 -0.23
C ARG A 118 -3.08 -1.51 -0.32
N ALA A 119 -2.11 -0.74 0.19
CA ALA A 119 -0.72 -1.17 0.35
C ALA A 119 -0.10 -0.52 1.58
N SER A 120 0.58 -1.33 2.37
CA SER A 120 1.26 -0.93 3.60
C SER A 120 2.45 -1.83 3.91
N VAL A 121 3.25 -1.41 4.89
CA VAL A 121 4.47 -2.07 5.34
C VAL A 121 4.48 -2.08 6.85
N GLY A 122 4.95 -3.14 7.49
CA GLY A 122 5.22 -3.17 8.93
C GLY A 122 6.33 -4.15 9.27
N ILE A 123 6.95 -3.90 10.41
CA ILE A 123 7.97 -4.81 10.96
C ILE A 123 7.33 -5.94 11.75
N ASP A 124 8.10 -7.02 11.95
CA ASP A 124 7.75 -8.08 12.88
C ASP A 124 8.13 -7.68 14.32
N PHE A 125 7.18 -7.82 15.24
CA PHE A 125 7.43 -7.73 16.65
C PHE A 125 7.62 -9.13 17.27
N PRO A 126 8.32 -9.25 18.42
CA PRO A 126 8.46 -10.54 19.10
C PRO A 126 7.12 -11.18 19.49
N SER A 127 6.12 -10.35 19.84
CA SER A 127 4.78 -10.82 20.20
C SER A 127 3.88 -11.00 18.99
N LEU A 128 3.00 -11.98 19.04
CA LEU A 128 1.96 -12.19 18.03
C LEU A 128 1.03 -10.98 17.93
N ASP A 129 0.55 -10.51 19.08
CA ASP A 129 -0.35 -9.35 19.16
C ASP A 129 0.33 -8.08 18.63
N GLY A 130 1.57 -7.79 18.99
CA GLY A 130 2.25 -6.57 18.53
C GLY A 130 2.43 -6.51 17.01
N THR A 131 2.69 -7.65 16.35
CA THR A 131 2.74 -7.71 14.89
C THR A 131 1.37 -7.52 14.27
N GLY A 132 0.34 -8.16 14.83
CA GLY A 132 -1.04 -8.05 14.35
C GLY A 132 -1.63 -6.66 14.58
N GLU A 133 -1.33 -6.03 15.71
CA GLU A 133 -1.71 -4.67 16.06
C GLU A 133 -1.12 -3.66 15.08
N LEU A 134 0.21 -3.73 14.84
CA LEU A 134 0.85 -2.90 13.83
C LEU A 134 0.25 -3.12 12.45
N ALA A 135 0.04 -4.37 12.05
CA ALA A 135 -0.60 -4.67 10.76
C ALA A 135 -2.02 -4.07 10.70
N GLY A 136 -2.78 -4.13 11.79
CA GLY A 136 -4.08 -3.47 11.91
C GLY A 136 -3.96 -1.96 11.76
N HIS A 137 -3.01 -1.31 12.41
CA HIS A 137 -2.76 0.12 12.29
C HIS A 137 -2.49 0.50 10.82
N GLU A 138 -1.51 -0.11 10.18
CA GLU A 138 -1.11 0.21 8.81
C GLU A 138 -2.21 -0.12 7.78
N ILE A 139 -2.95 -1.19 8.00
CA ILE A 139 -4.13 -1.52 7.20
C ILE A 139 -5.27 -0.52 7.47
N GLY A 140 -5.36 0.02 8.68
CA GLY A 140 -6.28 1.12 9.00
C GLY A 140 -6.07 2.33 8.10
N HIS A 141 -4.82 2.73 7.85
CA HIS A 141 -4.50 3.78 6.86
C HIS A 141 -5.01 3.40 5.48
N ASN A 142 -4.87 2.16 5.07
CA ASN A 142 -5.39 1.71 3.76
C ASN A 142 -6.92 1.86 3.64
N PHE A 143 -7.62 1.90 4.75
CA PHE A 143 -9.06 2.18 4.83
C PHE A 143 -9.37 3.67 5.07
N GLY A 144 -8.42 4.55 4.81
CA GLY A 144 -8.60 6.00 4.90
C GLY A 144 -8.59 6.53 6.35
N ARG A 145 -8.08 5.74 7.31
CA ARG A 145 -7.95 6.22 8.69
C ARG A 145 -6.69 7.04 8.85
N TYR A 146 -6.81 8.16 9.53
CA TYR A 146 -5.71 9.04 9.94
C TYR A 146 -5.36 8.77 11.41
N HIS A 147 -4.18 9.21 11.84
CA HIS A 147 -3.77 9.05 13.22
C HIS A 147 -4.77 9.67 14.22
N ALA A 148 -4.97 8.96 15.33
CA ALA A 148 -5.71 9.46 16.48
C ALA A 148 -4.78 10.29 17.40
N PRO A 149 -5.28 11.37 18.05
CA PRO A 149 -4.44 12.36 18.72
C PRO A 149 -3.93 11.89 20.08
N CYS A 150 -3.13 10.82 20.11
CA CYS A 150 -2.37 10.39 21.28
C CYS A 150 -0.98 9.91 20.84
N GLY A 151 0.06 10.51 21.37
CA GLY A 151 1.45 10.25 20.99
C GLY A 151 1.88 10.82 19.65
N VAL A 152 0.93 11.31 18.88
CA VAL A 152 1.12 11.89 17.55
C VAL A 152 0.11 13.03 17.33
N SER A 153 0.39 13.94 16.42
CA SER A 153 -0.54 14.98 16.00
C SER A 153 -1.62 14.38 15.09
N GLY A 154 -2.76 14.01 15.67
CA GLY A 154 -3.88 13.47 14.90
C GLY A 154 -4.47 14.49 13.94
N THR A 155 -4.72 14.07 12.70
CA THR A 155 -5.43 14.82 11.67
C THR A 155 -6.73 14.10 11.31
N ASN A 156 -7.78 14.86 10.94
CA ASN A 156 -9.08 14.29 10.57
C ASN A 156 -9.67 13.28 11.60
N TRP A 157 -9.42 13.54 12.87
CA TRP A 157 -9.96 12.73 13.96
C TRP A 157 -11.38 13.17 14.33
N SER A 158 -12.10 12.29 15.02
CA SER A 158 -13.46 12.55 15.54
C SER A 158 -13.52 13.81 16.42
N THR A 159 -14.54 14.61 16.22
CA THR A 159 -14.86 15.77 17.08
C THR A 159 -15.83 15.44 18.21
N ASP A 160 -16.32 14.19 18.29
CA ASP A 160 -17.18 13.76 19.39
C ASP A 160 -16.38 13.74 20.71
N PRO A 161 -16.88 14.39 21.77
CA PRO A 161 -16.20 14.41 23.07
C PRO A 161 -15.88 13.03 23.65
N LYS A 162 -16.63 11.98 23.30
CA LYS A 162 -16.34 10.61 23.75
C LYS A 162 -15.03 10.05 23.19
N HIS A 163 -14.53 10.61 22.06
CA HIS A 163 -13.26 10.24 21.47
C HIS A 163 -12.10 11.19 21.85
N ALA A 164 -12.32 12.06 22.84
CA ALA A 164 -11.29 13.00 23.28
C ALA A 164 -10.02 12.23 23.74
N GLY A 165 -8.85 12.71 23.33
CA GLY A 165 -7.57 12.05 23.66
C GLY A 165 -7.42 10.66 23.01
N ALA A 166 -8.04 10.47 21.85
CA ALA A 166 -8.06 9.19 21.11
C ALA A 166 -8.78 8.03 21.83
N SER A 167 -9.64 8.33 22.82
CA SER A 167 -10.45 7.28 23.48
C SER A 167 -11.20 6.41 22.47
N ILE A 168 -11.34 5.13 22.76
CA ILE A 168 -12.12 4.20 21.94
C ILE A 168 -13.63 4.49 21.91
N GLY A 169 -14.10 5.44 22.71
CA GLY A 169 -15.47 5.96 22.73
C GLY A 169 -16.48 5.06 23.42
N GLU A 170 -16.60 3.83 23.01
CA GLU A 170 -17.48 2.82 23.58
C GLU A 170 -16.66 1.65 24.15
N TYR A 171 -17.30 0.75 24.92
CA TYR A 171 -16.64 -0.43 25.43
C TYR A 171 -16.25 -1.37 24.28
N GLY A 172 -14.96 -1.71 24.19
CA GLY A 172 -14.45 -2.75 23.32
C GLY A 172 -14.69 -4.15 23.91
N LEU A 173 -14.67 -5.15 23.04
CA LEU A 173 -14.80 -6.55 23.43
C LEU A 173 -13.70 -7.36 22.76
N ASP A 174 -12.78 -7.90 23.56
CA ASP A 174 -11.71 -8.77 23.05
C ASP A 174 -11.95 -10.22 23.44
N GLY A 175 -11.90 -11.11 22.44
CA GLY A 175 -12.15 -12.54 22.59
C GLY A 175 -10.90 -13.38 22.45
N ILE A 176 -10.01 -13.37 23.45
CA ILE A 176 -8.80 -14.20 23.44
C ILE A 176 -9.04 -15.53 24.13
N GLY A 177 -8.62 -16.63 23.49
CA GLY A 177 -8.53 -17.95 24.12
C GLY A 177 -9.82 -18.48 24.73
N GLY A 178 -10.98 -18.00 24.27
CA GLY A 178 -12.30 -18.39 24.77
C GLY A 178 -12.76 -17.59 25.99
N THR A 179 -12.04 -16.57 26.43
CA THR A 179 -12.48 -15.53 27.36
C THR A 179 -12.94 -14.30 26.60
N LEU A 180 -13.82 -13.52 27.19
CA LEU A 180 -14.28 -12.24 26.68
C LEU A 180 -13.84 -11.15 27.65
N ASP A 181 -12.94 -10.27 27.21
CA ASP A 181 -12.49 -9.16 28.00
C ASP A 181 -13.20 -7.87 27.57
N LEU A 182 -13.78 -7.17 28.53
CA LEU A 182 -14.45 -5.90 28.32
C LEU A 182 -13.45 -4.76 28.49
N LEU A 183 -13.18 -4.06 27.40
CA LEU A 183 -12.18 -3.00 27.32
C LEU A 183 -12.85 -1.65 27.55
N SER A 184 -12.44 -0.94 28.62
CA SER A 184 -13.05 0.34 29.00
C SER A 184 -12.55 1.49 28.13
N PRO A 185 -13.42 2.39 27.65
CA PRO A 185 -12.99 3.60 26.92
C PRO A 185 -12.12 4.57 27.73
N GLY A 186 -12.13 4.44 29.05
CA GLY A 186 -11.22 5.19 29.91
C GLY A 186 -9.82 4.56 30.10
N GLY A 187 -9.62 3.36 29.56
CA GLY A 187 -8.36 2.63 29.69
C GLY A 187 -7.68 2.27 28.36
N TYR A 188 -8.36 2.51 27.26
CA TYR A 188 -7.87 2.18 25.92
C TYR A 188 -8.02 3.36 24.97
N VAL A 189 -7.06 3.48 24.05
CA VAL A 189 -7.08 4.47 22.98
C VAL A 189 -7.24 3.77 21.63
N ASP A 190 -7.60 4.55 20.60
CA ASP A 190 -7.80 4.00 19.26
C ASP A 190 -6.50 3.42 18.68
N LEU A 191 -6.65 2.34 17.91
CA LEU A 191 -5.53 1.65 17.26
C LEU A 191 -4.70 2.57 16.33
N MET A 192 -5.28 3.67 15.85
CA MET A 192 -4.58 4.65 15.01
C MET A 192 -3.76 5.66 15.84
N SER A 193 -3.59 5.46 17.16
CA SER A 193 -2.75 6.27 18.03
C SER A 193 -1.38 5.64 18.27
N TYR A 194 -0.45 6.42 18.87
CA TYR A 194 0.86 5.94 19.30
C TYR A 194 0.94 5.72 20.81
N CYS A 195 -0.19 5.76 21.49
CA CYS A 195 -0.27 5.43 22.92
C CYS A 195 -0.77 4.00 23.11
N ASP A 196 -0.48 3.43 24.30
CA ASP A 196 -0.93 2.10 24.70
C ASP A 196 -1.76 2.16 26.00
N PRO A 197 -2.62 1.18 26.24
CA PRO A 197 -3.00 0.08 25.34
C PRO A 197 -4.03 0.51 24.28
N VAL A 198 -3.97 -0.09 23.10
CA VAL A 198 -4.85 0.24 21.98
C VAL A 198 -5.99 -0.78 21.81
N TRP A 199 -7.07 -0.30 21.22
CA TRP A 199 -8.15 -1.08 20.64
C TRP A 199 -8.83 -0.26 19.55
N VAL A 200 -9.69 -0.88 18.74
CA VAL A 200 -10.46 -0.13 17.75
C VAL A 200 -11.56 0.70 18.44
N SER A 201 -11.61 2.01 18.15
CA SER A 201 -12.76 2.83 18.58
C SER A 201 -14.00 2.55 17.74
N ASP A 202 -15.17 2.88 18.26
CA ASP A 202 -16.41 2.83 17.48
C ASP A 202 -16.34 3.74 16.25
N TYR A 203 -15.66 4.89 16.34
CA TYR A 203 -15.41 5.79 15.22
C TYR A 203 -14.60 5.13 14.10
N THR A 204 -13.53 4.44 14.43
CA THR A 204 -12.70 3.71 13.45
C THR A 204 -13.42 2.46 12.96
N TYR A 205 -14.08 1.71 13.87
CA TYR A 205 -14.82 0.49 13.55
C TYR A 205 -15.94 0.75 12.52
N GLU A 206 -16.75 1.79 12.72
CA GLU A 206 -17.81 2.17 11.76
C GLU A 206 -17.22 2.51 10.39
N ALA A 207 -16.13 3.26 10.34
CA ALA A 207 -15.51 3.66 9.08
C ALA A 207 -14.93 2.44 8.33
N LEU A 208 -14.27 1.53 9.04
CA LEU A 208 -13.79 0.26 8.48
C LEU A 208 -14.95 -0.58 7.93
N TYR A 209 -16.06 -0.65 8.66
CA TYR A 209 -17.24 -1.38 8.22
C TYR A 209 -17.84 -0.80 6.94
N VAL A 210 -18.04 0.53 6.91
CA VAL A 210 -18.62 1.23 5.75
C VAL A 210 -17.75 1.07 4.51
N ASP A 211 -16.42 1.20 4.66
CA ASP A 211 -15.51 1.01 3.53
C ASP A 211 -15.58 -0.42 2.98
N GLN A 212 -15.56 -1.42 3.85
CA GLN A 212 -15.59 -2.83 3.44
C GLN A 212 -16.92 -3.24 2.80
N VAL A 213 -18.04 -2.69 3.27
CA VAL A 213 -19.35 -2.93 2.67
C VAL A 213 -19.43 -2.28 1.28
N ASN A 214 -18.92 -1.07 1.13
CA ASN A 214 -18.99 -0.32 -0.12
C ASN A 214 -17.99 -0.81 -1.17
N ASN A 215 -16.79 -1.22 -0.75
CA ASN A 215 -15.68 -1.60 -1.63
C ASN A 215 -15.49 -3.12 -1.77
N GLY A 216 -16.17 -3.92 -0.95
CA GLY A 216 -16.07 -5.40 -0.94
C GLY A 216 -16.80 -6.11 -2.09
N SER A 217 -17.57 -5.40 -2.91
CA SER A 217 -18.45 -5.99 -3.94
C SER A 217 -18.07 -5.54 -5.35
N PHE A 218 -16.82 -5.78 -5.79
CA PHE A 218 -16.48 -5.62 -7.20
C PHE A 218 -16.64 -6.96 -7.94
N ILE A 219 -17.74 -7.07 -8.68
CA ILE A 219 -17.93 -8.16 -9.67
C ILE A 219 -17.11 -7.77 -10.91
N TRP A 220 -16.15 -8.59 -11.28
CA TRP A 220 -15.37 -8.43 -12.50
C TRP A 220 -16.29 -8.57 -13.73
N THR A 221 -16.52 -7.47 -14.42
CA THR A 221 -17.03 -7.48 -15.79
C THR A 221 -15.84 -7.27 -16.74
N ALA A 222 -15.90 -7.89 -17.91
CA ALA A 222 -14.95 -7.91 -19.02
C ALA A 222 -13.66 -7.09 -18.86
N GLN A 223 -12.51 -7.73 -19.04
CA GLN A 223 -11.18 -7.09 -18.99
C GLN A 223 -11.08 -6.05 -20.12
N GLU A 224 -11.18 -4.79 -19.74
CA GLU A 224 -10.77 -3.67 -20.58
C GLU A 224 -9.28 -3.42 -20.37
N GLU A 225 -8.58 -2.98 -21.41
CA GLU A 225 -7.19 -2.57 -21.29
C GLU A 225 -7.11 -1.20 -20.60
N SER A 226 -6.21 -1.07 -19.63
CA SER A 226 -5.99 0.16 -18.89
C SER A 226 -4.51 0.51 -18.82
N LEU A 227 -4.22 1.78 -18.67
CA LEU A 227 -2.89 2.30 -18.43
C LEU A 227 -2.66 2.43 -16.93
N LEU A 228 -1.61 1.80 -16.42
CA LEU A 228 -1.10 2.02 -15.07
C LEU A 228 -0.16 3.22 -15.08
N VAL A 229 -0.62 4.33 -14.48
CA VAL A 229 0.14 5.57 -14.30
C VAL A 229 0.67 5.64 -12.89
N ARG A 230 1.96 5.85 -12.75
CA ARG A 230 2.63 5.98 -11.45
C ARG A 230 3.70 7.05 -11.49
N GLY A 231 3.97 7.64 -10.34
CA GLY A 231 5.04 8.61 -10.17
C GLY A 231 5.35 8.83 -8.69
N SER A 232 6.40 9.56 -8.42
CA SER A 232 6.76 10.03 -7.09
C SER A 232 6.81 11.55 -7.08
N VAL A 233 6.50 12.14 -5.94
CA VAL A 233 6.70 13.57 -5.68
C VAL A 233 7.73 13.65 -4.58
N ASP A 234 8.80 14.38 -4.81
CA ASP A 234 9.84 14.58 -3.80
C ASP A 234 9.51 15.74 -2.83
N ASP A 235 10.36 15.94 -1.83
CA ASP A 235 10.18 16.98 -0.81
C ASP A 235 10.21 18.41 -1.39
N SER A 236 10.72 18.59 -2.60
CA SER A 236 10.72 19.86 -3.33
C SER A 236 9.44 20.09 -4.11
N GLY A 237 8.59 19.06 -4.22
CA GLY A 237 7.40 19.04 -5.06
C GLY A 237 7.69 18.67 -6.51
N ASP A 238 8.91 18.26 -6.83
CA ASP A 238 9.27 17.80 -8.17
C ASP A 238 8.68 16.42 -8.44
N VAL A 239 8.11 16.25 -9.63
CA VAL A 239 7.40 15.04 -10.03
C VAL A 239 8.23 14.20 -10.98
N LEU A 240 8.43 12.94 -10.62
CA LEU A 240 9.02 11.92 -11.48
C LEU A 240 7.95 10.92 -11.91
N LEU A 241 7.58 10.90 -13.18
CA LEU A 241 6.68 9.89 -13.74
C LEU A 241 7.43 8.60 -14.09
N ASN A 242 6.95 7.50 -13.57
CA ASN A 242 7.45 6.16 -13.88
C ASN A 242 6.99 5.71 -15.30
N PRO A 243 7.61 4.66 -15.88
CA PRO A 243 7.08 4.03 -17.08
C PRO A 243 5.61 3.65 -16.95
N VAL A 244 4.84 3.90 -18.02
CA VAL A 244 3.42 3.56 -18.09
C VAL A 244 3.28 2.16 -18.67
N TYR A 245 2.43 1.35 -18.06
CA TYR A 245 2.20 -0.03 -18.48
C TYR A 245 0.76 -0.22 -18.93
N LEU A 246 0.58 -1.01 -19.99
CA LEU A 246 -0.73 -1.49 -20.37
C LEU A 246 -1.08 -2.72 -19.52
N MET A 247 -2.23 -2.69 -18.86
CA MET A 247 -2.68 -3.73 -17.93
C MET A 247 -4.02 -4.29 -18.39
N PRO A 248 -4.22 -5.62 -18.37
CA PRO A 248 -5.52 -6.24 -18.64
C PRO A 248 -6.41 -6.14 -17.39
N GLN A 249 -6.81 -4.94 -17.05
CA GLN A 249 -7.56 -4.64 -15.84
C GLN A 249 -8.48 -3.46 -16.10
N THR A 250 -9.68 -3.47 -15.52
CA THR A 250 -10.61 -2.36 -15.63
C THR A 250 -10.09 -1.13 -14.90
N ALA A 251 -10.25 0.04 -15.53
CA ALA A 251 -9.90 1.32 -14.92
C ALA A 251 -10.69 1.55 -13.63
N VAL A 252 -10.03 2.15 -12.64
CA VAL A 252 -10.67 2.55 -11.38
C VAL A 252 -11.07 4.02 -11.49
N PRO A 253 -12.36 4.35 -11.48
CA PRO A 253 -12.79 5.74 -11.57
C PRO A 253 -12.37 6.55 -10.35
N ILE A 254 -11.65 7.63 -10.59
CA ILE A 254 -11.30 8.65 -9.59
C ILE A 254 -12.17 9.87 -9.88
N GLN A 255 -12.86 10.41 -8.88
CA GLN A 255 -13.81 11.50 -9.14
C GLN A 255 -13.18 12.89 -9.06
N ASN A 256 -12.24 13.12 -8.15
CA ASN A 256 -11.63 14.43 -7.91
C ASN A 256 -10.13 14.26 -7.65
N GLY A 257 -9.39 13.78 -8.64
CA GLY A 257 -7.96 13.59 -8.51
C GLY A 257 -7.20 14.90 -8.26
N TYR A 258 -6.19 14.84 -7.39
CA TYR A 258 -5.27 15.97 -7.16
C TYR A 258 -4.56 16.35 -8.46
N TYR A 259 -4.25 15.36 -9.27
CA TYR A 259 -3.73 15.53 -10.62
C TYR A 259 -4.72 14.98 -11.65
N ARG A 260 -4.51 15.39 -12.91
CA ARG A 260 -5.08 14.70 -14.07
C ARG A 260 -3.99 14.44 -15.09
N ILE A 261 -4.11 13.35 -15.80
CA ILE A 261 -3.29 13.09 -16.97
C ILE A 261 -4.02 13.55 -18.23
N GLU A 262 -3.25 14.05 -19.17
CA GLU A 262 -3.66 14.28 -20.56
C GLU A 262 -2.85 13.34 -21.43
N LEU A 263 -3.52 12.54 -22.25
CA LEU A 263 -2.91 11.69 -23.25
C LEU A 263 -2.98 12.41 -24.59
N LEU A 264 -1.85 12.49 -25.29
CA LEU A 264 -1.71 13.26 -26.51
C LEU A 264 -1.30 12.37 -27.69
N ASP A 265 -1.81 12.71 -28.88
CA ASP A 265 -1.38 12.11 -30.15
C ASP A 265 -0.03 12.67 -30.63
N GLU A 266 0.47 12.16 -31.76
CA GLU A 266 1.70 12.65 -32.40
C GLU A 266 1.62 14.13 -32.83
N GLY A 267 0.42 14.66 -33.02
CA GLY A 267 0.16 16.07 -33.34
C GLY A 267 0.13 16.99 -32.13
N GLY A 268 0.23 16.43 -30.92
CA GLY A 268 0.12 17.15 -29.65
C GLY A 268 -1.30 17.52 -29.25
N HIS A 269 -2.33 16.89 -29.85
CA HIS A 269 -3.71 17.10 -29.47
C HIS A 269 -4.09 16.15 -28.32
N VAL A 270 -4.82 16.68 -27.34
CA VAL A 270 -5.33 15.87 -26.22
C VAL A 270 -6.44 14.94 -26.74
N ILE A 271 -6.22 13.62 -26.60
CA ILE A 271 -7.15 12.57 -27.01
C ILE A 271 -7.95 12.00 -25.84
N ALA A 272 -7.41 12.07 -24.62
CA ALA A 272 -8.10 11.67 -23.42
C ALA A 272 -7.60 12.44 -22.20
N THR A 273 -8.46 12.59 -21.18
CA THR A 273 -8.12 13.21 -19.90
C THR A 273 -8.70 12.37 -18.77
N HIS A 274 -7.88 12.01 -17.80
CA HIS A 274 -8.30 11.21 -16.67
C HIS A 274 -7.73 11.76 -15.36
N PRO A 275 -8.52 11.82 -14.28
CA PRO A 275 -7.99 12.15 -12.96
C PRO A 275 -7.10 11.03 -12.43
N VAL A 276 -6.08 11.39 -11.67
CA VAL A 276 -5.22 10.47 -10.93
C VAL A 276 -5.01 10.98 -9.51
N ASP A 277 -4.83 10.05 -8.58
CA ASP A 277 -4.69 10.39 -7.17
C ASP A 277 -3.24 10.68 -6.78
N LEU A 278 -3.12 11.51 -5.75
CA LEU A 278 -1.91 11.64 -4.95
C LEU A 278 -2.09 10.77 -3.71
N LEU A 279 -1.33 9.69 -3.63
CA LEU A 279 -1.27 8.86 -2.43
C LEU A 279 -0.38 9.54 -1.40
N LEU A 280 -0.88 9.66 -0.19
CA LEU A 280 -0.17 10.20 0.96
C LEU A 280 0.03 9.09 1.97
N ALA A 281 1.21 9.02 2.55
CA ALA A 281 1.47 8.23 3.75
C ALA A 281 1.52 9.18 4.95
N GLU A 282 0.89 8.79 6.05
CA GLU A 282 0.90 9.54 7.29
C GLU A 282 1.86 8.84 8.27
N GLU A 283 3.13 9.28 8.26
CA GLU A 283 4.14 8.82 9.21
C GLU A 283 5.05 9.98 9.58
N GLU A 284 5.33 10.18 10.88
CA GLU A 284 6.18 11.28 11.33
C GLU A 284 7.61 11.11 10.76
N GLY A 285 8.04 12.11 10.00
CA GLY A 285 9.38 12.16 9.41
C GLY A 285 9.52 11.50 8.03
N VAL A 286 8.42 10.95 7.46
CA VAL A 286 8.41 10.45 6.08
C VAL A 286 7.35 11.18 5.27
N ALA A 287 7.79 12.07 4.41
CA ALA A 287 6.93 12.69 3.39
C ALA A 287 6.90 11.78 2.14
N ALA A 288 6.25 10.63 2.24
CA ALA A 288 6.05 9.78 1.07
C ALA A 288 4.80 10.23 0.31
N GLN A 289 4.99 10.62 -0.95
CA GLN A 289 3.91 10.97 -1.86
C GLN A 289 4.09 10.19 -3.16
N SER A 290 3.02 9.60 -3.65
CA SER A 290 3.04 8.85 -4.91
C SER A 290 1.83 9.19 -5.76
N ILE A 291 2.05 9.30 -7.06
CA ILE A 291 0.98 9.44 -8.05
C ILE A 291 0.58 8.05 -8.49
N TYR A 292 -0.71 7.79 -8.46
CA TYR A 292 -1.27 6.50 -8.84
C TYR A 292 -2.58 6.67 -9.60
N GLY A 293 -2.72 5.94 -10.69
CA GLY A 293 -3.99 5.84 -11.42
C GLY A 293 -4.01 4.63 -12.35
N VAL A 294 -5.17 4.01 -12.45
CA VAL A 294 -5.47 3.01 -13.47
C VAL A 294 -6.56 3.61 -14.34
N VAL A 295 -6.18 4.04 -15.52
CA VAL A 295 -7.06 4.80 -16.41
C VAL A 295 -7.34 4.03 -17.69
N PRO A 296 -8.48 4.23 -18.35
CA PRO A 296 -8.80 3.54 -19.60
C PRO A 296 -7.69 3.75 -20.64
N ALA A 297 -7.28 2.69 -21.31
CA ALA A 297 -6.40 2.81 -22.46
C ALA A 297 -7.22 3.34 -23.66
N PRO A 298 -6.77 4.38 -24.37
CA PRO A 298 -7.48 4.85 -25.56
C PRO A 298 -7.29 3.90 -26.74
N ASP A 299 -8.27 3.84 -27.62
CA ASP A 299 -8.25 3.00 -28.84
C ASP A 299 -7.30 3.55 -29.93
N VAL A 300 -6.67 4.69 -29.68
CA VAL A 300 -5.79 5.37 -30.60
C VAL A 300 -4.37 5.47 -30.05
N PRO A 301 -3.34 5.54 -30.91
CA PRO A 301 -1.96 5.66 -30.44
C PRO A 301 -1.73 6.91 -29.59
N VAL A 302 -1.01 6.75 -28.48
CA VAL A 302 -0.62 7.82 -27.59
C VAL A 302 0.88 8.09 -27.79
N ALA A 303 1.24 9.34 -28.04
CA ALA A 303 2.61 9.75 -28.20
C ALA A 303 3.23 10.36 -26.93
N GLU A 304 2.40 11.05 -26.13
CA GLU A 304 2.86 11.74 -24.92
C GLU A 304 1.79 11.66 -23.82
N MET A 305 2.23 11.59 -22.57
CA MET A 305 1.42 11.80 -21.38
C MET A 305 1.91 13.05 -20.66
N ARG A 306 0.99 13.93 -20.28
CA ARG A 306 1.24 15.08 -19.39
C ARG A 306 0.51 14.88 -18.08
N LEU A 307 1.18 15.24 -17.01
CA LEU A 307 0.56 15.36 -15.70
C LEU A 307 0.27 16.82 -15.42
N ILE A 308 -0.97 17.09 -15.12
CA ILE A 308 -1.48 18.44 -14.86
C ILE A 308 -1.94 18.51 -13.41
N GLU A 309 -1.48 19.49 -12.66
CA GLU A 309 -2.06 19.79 -11.36
C GLU A 309 -3.47 20.36 -11.55
N THR A 310 -4.48 19.73 -10.95
CA THR A 310 -5.88 20.04 -11.23
C THR A 310 -6.25 21.47 -10.78
N ALA A 311 -5.69 21.91 -9.64
CA ALA A 311 -6.02 23.22 -9.05
C ALA A 311 -5.50 24.40 -9.88
N THR A 312 -4.29 24.27 -10.44
CA THR A 312 -3.62 25.37 -11.17
C THR A 312 -3.75 25.25 -12.68
N GLY A 313 -4.03 24.04 -13.18
CA GLY A 313 -3.99 23.75 -14.61
C GLY A 313 -2.56 23.68 -15.19
N THR A 314 -1.53 23.68 -14.35
CA THR A 314 -0.13 23.67 -14.75
C THR A 314 0.35 22.26 -15.05
N ALA A 315 1.06 22.07 -16.16
CA ALA A 315 1.76 20.83 -16.43
C ALA A 315 2.99 20.73 -15.52
N VAL A 316 3.00 19.70 -14.64
CA VAL A 316 4.08 19.48 -13.67
C VAL A 316 5.06 18.41 -14.10
N ALA A 317 4.65 17.52 -14.99
CA ALA A 317 5.53 16.53 -15.61
C ALA A 317 5.01 16.12 -16.98
N ASN A 318 5.89 15.64 -17.83
CA ASN A 318 5.54 15.03 -19.11
C ASN A 318 6.40 13.79 -19.37
N ARG A 319 5.86 12.85 -20.13
CA ARG A 319 6.55 11.64 -20.53
C ARG A 319 6.17 11.25 -21.96
N PRO A 320 7.12 11.10 -22.87
CA PRO A 320 6.87 10.46 -24.17
C PRO A 320 6.40 9.02 -23.94
N LEU A 321 5.33 8.63 -24.62
CA LEU A 321 4.77 7.29 -24.56
C LEU A 321 4.88 6.65 -25.94
N SER A 322 5.48 5.48 -25.99
CA SER A 322 5.39 4.58 -27.12
C SER A 322 4.58 3.36 -26.69
N ILE A 323 3.27 3.53 -26.61
CA ILE A 323 2.38 2.41 -26.34
C ILE A 323 2.15 1.72 -27.68
N THR A 324 3.03 0.82 -28.02
CA THR A 324 2.75 -0.17 -29.05
C THR A 324 1.97 -1.31 -28.41
N SER A 325 0.95 -1.80 -29.10
CA SER A 325 0.13 -2.96 -28.70
C SER A 325 0.99 -4.05 -28.07
N LEU A 326 0.45 -4.72 -27.06
CA LEU A 326 1.02 -5.89 -26.37
C LEU A 326 2.03 -6.64 -27.23
N ALA A 327 3.22 -6.88 -26.70
CA ALA A 327 4.23 -7.70 -27.36
C ALA A 327 3.60 -9.06 -27.71
N THR A 328 3.21 -9.23 -28.96
CA THR A 328 2.50 -10.43 -29.43
C THR A 328 3.41 -11.65 -29.53
N ASN A 329 4.71 -11.50 -29.26
CA ASN A 329 5.69 -12.57 -29.34
C ASN A 329 6.53 -12.61 -28.05
N VAL A 330 5.95 -13.16 -26.98
CA VAL A 330 6.70 -13.54 -25.79
C VAL A 330 7.08 -15.02 -25.89
N ALA A 331 8.37 -15.33 -25.89
CA ALA A 331 8.86 -16.70 -25.84
C ALA A 331 9.47 -16.96 -24.46
N LEU A 332 9.06 -18.06 -23.85
CA LEU A 332 9.62 -18.61 -22.62
C LEU A 332 10.51 -19.81 -22.98
N ASP A 333 11.80 -19.73 -22.73
CA ASP A 333 12.72 -20.87 -22.79
C ASP A 333 13.10 -21.26 -21.36
N GLN A 334 12.69 -22.45 -20.93
CA GLN A 334 13.00 -22.97 -19.61
C GLN A 334 14.06 -24.07 -19.73
N ARG A 335 15.20 -23.88 -19.06
CA ARG A 335 16.29 -24.87 -18.99
C ARG A 335 16.66 -25.13 -17.53
N GLY A 336 16.17 -26.24 -17.01
CA GLY A 336 16.36 -26.61 -15.60
C GLY A 336 15.68 -25.63 -14.67
N GLU A 337 16.42 -25.06 -13.74
CA GLU A 337 15.91 -24.05 -12.78
C GLU A 337 15.91 -22.60 -13.32
N THR A 338 16.34 -22.40 -14.56
CA THR A 338 16.44 -21.08 -15.17
C THR A 338 15.38 -20.92 -16.25
N ALA A 339 14.59 -19.86 -16.16
CA ALA A 339 13.63 -19.45 -17.18
C ALA A 339 14.09 -18.15 -17.84
N THR A 340 14.14 -18.14 -19.18
CA THR A 340 14.47 -16.94 -19.96
C THR A 340 13.25 -16.50 -20.74
N LEU A 341 12.81 -15.27 -20.49
CA LEU A 341 11.76 -14.61 -21.23
C LEU A 341 12.39 -13.71 -22.30
N THR A 342 11.95 -13.90 -23.54
CA THR A 342 12.31 -13.00 -24.65
C THR A 342 11.06 -12.39 -25.26
N TRP A 343 11.08 -11.09 -25.53
CA TRP A 343 10.00 -10.38 -26.21
C TRP A 343 10.56 -9.53 -27.35
N GLY A 344 9.72 -9.33 -28.38
CA GLY A 344 10.19 -8.84 -29.69
C GLY A 344 10.51 -7.35 -29.82
N VAL A 345 10.52 -6.58 -28.73
CA VAL A 345 10.85 -5.14 -28.77
C VAL A 345 11.88 -4.83 -27.69
N ALA A 346 13.11 -4.59 -28.08
CA ALA A 346 14.14 -4.04 -27.20
C ALA A 346 13.72 -2.62 -26.79
N ASP A 347 13.97 -2.25 -25.53
CA ASP A 347 13.74 -0.92 -24.95
C ASP A 347 12.30 -0.56 -24.54
N GLN A 348 11.34 -1.48 -24.55
CA GLN A 348 10.04 -1.24 -23.93
C GLN A 348 9.98 -1.82 -22.51
N PRO A 349 9.47 -1.05 -21.54
CA PRO A 349 9.21 -1.58 -20.22
C PRO A 349 8.14 -2.69 -20.29
N ALA A 350 8.39 -3.79 -19.63
CA ALA A 350 7.46 -4.91 -19.58
C ALA A 350 7.16 -5.31 -18.12
N VAL A 351 5.94 -5.71 -17.86
CA VAL A 351 5.56 -6.37 -16.61
C VAL A 351 5.50 -7.87 -16.88
N VAL A 352 6.35 -8.61 -16.19
CA VAL A 352 6.36 -10.08 -16.28
C VAL A 352 5.56 -10.63 -15.11
N ARG A 353 4.45 -11.32 -15.42
CA ARG A 353 3.67 -12.06 -14.43
C ARG A 353 4.05 -13.53 -14.50
N TYR A 354 4.52 -14.07 -13.39
CA TYR A 354 4.76 -15.49 -13.22
C TYR A 354 3.67 -16.09 -12.31
N THR A 355 3.01 -17.13 -12.79
CA THR A 355 2.11 -17.99 -12.00
C THR A 355 2.72 -19.35 -11.94
N ALA A 356 3.10 -19.82 -10.73
CA ALA A 356 3.61 -21.16 -10.50
C ALA A 356 2.45 -22.16 -10.43
#